data_599095ae7206af459ce7eab863a48819
#
_entry.id   599095ae7206af459ce7eab863a48819
#
_cell.length_a   1.000
_cell.length_b   1.000
_cell.length_c   1.000
_cell.angle_alpha   90.00
_cell.angle_beta   90.00
_cell.angle_gamma   90.00
#
_symmetry.space_group_name_H-M   'P 1'
#
loop_
_entity.id
_entity.type
_entity.pdbx_description
1 polymer ?
#
loop_
_entity_poly.entity_id
_entity_poly.type
_entity_poly.pdbx_seq_one_letter_code
_entity_poly.pdbx_strand_id
1 'polypeptide(L)'
;MRQFVLSRRINLLTIALIVLAVALRLIPGPRTIDDAFITFRYARNIVHGVGFIYNAGERVLGTTTPLYTLWMATLALISGSESFPLFALVTNALADAASTYLLYHLGRRLSNSSLVGWAIALLWAVSPMSVTFAIGGMETSVFILLMLATFAAHLERRPYLTAVLAALSLLTRPDAGLIIVLVFAQLLWENLRSRSLNPVSPPSTLHPPLATPHAPRSTLYVAGLWILVFALVVAPWAIFATAYFGSPLSQSMFAKSIAYRLEPEEGWVRLLQHFSVPFFESDVFDLGGLIRLIVYLALYLIAALAAFRREPRSLPFFAYPLLYAAAFAIANPLIFRWYLAPPTPGYMLGILLGIYQVAGRRSQVASKSRFSFLISHLIFGTVVAIYMGLSLVAWTLHPHHGPDRPAPQMAYIQLELFYHQVAADLKPHVRPDTVIAAGDIGALGYDTNARILDTLGLISPQTLRYYPLDPSLYVIPYAMSPQLILDQQPDWLVAPEVYLRRGVLLNTQFQAQYQLFETIPTDIYGSHGLLVFRRK
;
A
#
# COMPACT_ATOMS: atom_id res chain seq x y z
N MET A 1 -33.66 18.09 5.78
CA MET A 1 -33.30 16.66 5.71
C MET A 1 -33.54 16.14 4.29
N ARG A 2 -32.63 16.39 3.35
CA ARG A 2 -32.71 15.74 2.02
C ARG A 2 -31.94 14.43 2.10
N GLN A 3 -32.67 13.32 2.09
CA GLN A 3 -32.13 11.99 1.84
C GLN A 3 -31.38 12.02 0.52
N PHE A 4 -30.06 11.90 0.58
CA PHE A 4 -29.22 11.59 -0.58
C PHE A 4 -29.45 10.11 -0.91
N VAL A 5 -30.53 9.83 -1.64
CA VAL A 5 -30.64 8.62 -2.42
C VAL A 5 -29.48 8.66 -3.41
N LEU A 6 -28.55 7.71 -3.32
CA LEU A 6 -27.57 7.43 -4.38
C LEU A 6 -28.31 7.61 -5.72
N SER A 7 -27.90 8.59 -6.52
CA SER A 7 -28.51 8.82 -7.83
C SER A 7 -28.37 7.51 -8.59
N ARG A 8 -29.50 6.83 -8.82
CA ARG A 8 -29.61 5.46 -9.36
C ARG A 8 -29.12 5.29 -10.80
N ARG A 9 -28.50 6.31 -11.40
CA ARG A 9 -27.95 6.22 -12.75
C ARG A 9 -26.45 6.50 -12.69
N ILE A 10 -25.64 5.45 -12.70
CA ILE A 10 -24.22 5.55 -13.01
C ILE A 10 -24.16 6.07 -14.46
N ASN A 11 -23.48 7.20 -14.67
CA ASN A 11 -23.33 7.80 -15.99
C ASN A 11 -22.43 6.90 -16.86
N LEU A 12 -22.72 6.82 -18.16
CA LEU A 12 -21.94 6.05 -19.14
C LEU A 12 -20.43 6.37 -19.07
N LEU A 13 -20.05 7.64 -18.85
CA LEU A 13 -18.65 8.03 -18.68
C LEU A 13 -18.02 7.37 -17.45
N THR A 14 -18.74 7.30 -16.33
CA THR A 14 -18.24 6.62 -15.12
C THR A 14 -18.05 5.12 -15.36
N ILE A 15 -18.97 4.49 -16.09
CA ILE A 15 -18.83 3.08 -16.50
C ILE A 15 -17.61 2.90 -17.41
N ALA A 16 -17.43 3.80 -18.39
CA ALA A 16 -16.27 3.76 -19.28
C ALA A 16 -14.94 3.87 -18.53
N LEU A 17 -14.86 4.74 -17.51
CA LEU A 17 -13.67 4.87 -16.66
C LEU A 17 -13.41 3.63 -15.80
N ILE A 18 -14.46 2.99 -15.30
CA ILE A 18 -14.33 1.72 -14.56
C ILE A 18 -13.81 0.62 -15.49
N VAL A 19 -14.38 0.51 -16.70
CA VAL A 19 -13.93 -0.47 -17.71
C VAL A 19 -12.50 -0.19 -18.14
N LEU A 20 -12.14 1.08 -18.35
CA LEU A 20 -10.76 1.48 -18.64
C LEU A 20 -9.80 1.07 -17.53
N ALA A 21 -10.18 1.30 -16.26
CA ALA A 21 -9.36 0.90 -15.12
C ALA A 21 -9.11 -0.63 -15.10
N VAL A 22 -10.14 -1.43 -15.35
CA VAL A 22 -9.99 -2.90 -15.46
C VAL A 22 -9.09 -3.28 -16.64
N ALA A 23 -9.35 -2.72 -17.83
CA ALA A 23 -8.63 -3.06 -19.04
C ALA A 23 -7.12 -2.78 -18.91
N LEU A 24 -6.74 -1.60 -18.38
CA LEU A 24 -5.35 -1.22 -18.20
C LEU A 24 -4.57 -2.10 -17.21
N ARG A 25 -5.24 -2.85 -16.34
CA ARG A 25 -4.62 -3.81 -15.42
C ARG A 25 -4.58 -5.22 -16.00
N LEU A 26 -5.62 -5.61 -16.73
CA LEU A 26 -5.67 -6.96 -17.30
C LEU A 26 -4.82 -7.12 -18.57
N ILE A 27 -4.69 -6.07 -19.41
CA ILE A 27 -3.92 -6.12 -20.67
C ILE A 27 -2.44 -6.50 -20.44
N PRO A 28 -1.70 -5.91 -19.47
CA PRO A 28 -0.31 -6.30 -19.21
C PRO A 28 -0.16 -7.72 -18.67
N GLY A 29 -1.22 -8.26 -18.08
CA GLY A 29 -1.16 -9.50 -17.31
C GLY A 29 -0.44 -9.32 -15.95
N PRO A 30 -0.24 -10.41 -15.19
CA PRO A 30 0.47 -10.34 -13.91
C PRO A 30 1.94 -10.00 -14.16
N ARG A 31 2.44 -9.04 -13.39
CA ARG A 31 3.86 -8.63 -13.32
C ARG A 31 4.23 -8.59 -11.87
N THR A 32 4.26 -9.75 -11.27
CA THR A 32 4.46 -9.96 -9.84
C THR A 32 5.83 -9.45 -9.38
N ILE A 33 5.90 -9.09 -8.11
CA ILE A 33 7.16 -8.79 -7.42
C ILE A 33 7.42 -9.89 -6.40
N ASP A 34 8.69 -10.10 -6.03
CA ASP A 34 9.11 -11.20 -5.17
C ASP A 34 8.29 -11.29 -3.86
N ASP A 35 8.06 -10.17 -3.18
CA ASP A 35 7.30 -10.11 -1.92
C ASP A 35 5.87 -10.69 -2.03
N ALA A 36 5.25 -10.67 -3.21
CA ALA A 36 3.92 -11.25 -3.42
C ALA A 36 3.91 -12.77 -3.19
N PHE A 37 4.99 -13.45 -3.56
CA PHE A 37 5.12 -14.90 -3.40
C PHE A 37 5.26 -15.34 -1.95
N ILE A 38 5.67 -14.44 -1.03
CA ILE A 38 5.59 -14.71 0.41
C ILE A 38 4.13 -14.99 0.79
N THR A 39 3.23 -14.09 0.40
CA THR A 39 1.78 -14.25 0.63
C THR A 39 1.23 -15.50 -0.07
N PHE A 40 1.63 -15.73 -1.31
CA PHE A 40 1.17 -16.90 -2.09
C PHE A 40 1.63 -18.21 -1.47
N ARG A 41 2.85 -18.26 -0.91
CA ARG A 41 3.35 -19.45 -0.21
C ARG A 41 2.56 -19.74 1.07
N TYR A 42 2.25 -18.72 1.88
CA TYR A 42 1.35 -18.88 3.02
C TYR A 42 -0.03 -19.39 2.58
N ALA A 43 -0.61 -18.79 1.53
CA ALA A 43 -1.91 -19.18 1.01
C ALA A 43 -1.91 -20.63 0.50
N ARG A 44 -0.88 -21.05 -0.24
CA ARG A 44 -0.70 -22.43 -0.70
C ARG A 44 -0.61 -23.41 0.45
N ASN A 45 0.18 -23.09 1.48
CA ASN A 45 0.34 -23.97 2.65
C ASN A 45 -0.98 -24.13 3.44
N ILE A 46 -1.83 -23.08 3.47
CA ILE A 46 -3.20 -23.19 4.02
C ILE A 46 -4.03 -24.17 3.20
N VAL A 47 -4.03 -24.03 1.86
CA VAL A 47 -4.78 -24.89 0.93
C VAL A 47 -4.38 -26.36 1.06
N HIS A 48 -3.09 -26.63 1.23
CA HIS A 48 -2.57 -28.00 1.39
C HIS A 48 -2.69 -28.56 2.81
N GLY A 49 -3.31 -27.82 3.75
CA GLY A 49 -3.47 -28.25 5.13
C GLY A 49 -2.19 -28.25 5.97
N VAL A 50 -1.09 -27.68 5.44
CA VAL A 50 0.18 -27.53 6.17
C VAL A 50 0.03 -26.50 7.30
N GLY A 51 -0.85 -25.50 7.11
CA GLY A 51 -1.17 -24.47 8.09
C GLY A 51 -0.82 -23.05 7.61
N PHE A 52 -1.07 -22.05 8.45
CA PHE A 52 -0.70 -20.66 8.17
C PHE A 52 0.79 -20.43 8.48
N ILE A 53 1.67 -21.07 7.70
CA ILE A 53 3.13 -21.05 7.91
C ILE A 53 3.85 -20.89 6.57
N TYR A 54 5.08 -20.37 6.62
CA TYR A 54 5.94 -20.25 5.44
C TYR A 54 6.79 -21.50 5.26
N ASN A 55 7.62 -21.87 6.25
CA ASN A 55 8.36 -23.13 6.30
C ASN A 55 7.55 -24.18 7.06
N ALA A 56 7.52 -25.41 6.58
CA ALA A 56 6.86 -26.51 7.26
C ALA A 56 7.42 -26.72 8.68
N GLY A 57 6.53 -26.81 9.66
CA GLY A 57 6.89 -26.98 11.07
C GLY A 57 7.28 -25.69 11.82
N GLU A 58 7.42 -24.54 11.17
CA GLU A 58 7.82 -23.27 11.78
C GLU A 58 6.62 -22.30 11.87
N ARG A 59 6.14 -22.03 13.08
CA ARG A 59 5.02 -21.10 13.31
C ARG A 59 5.52 -19.68 13.46
N VAL A 60 5.84 -19.03 12.34
CA VAL A 60 6.29 -17.65 12.29
C VAL A 60 5.31 -16.83 11.45
N LEU A 61 4.83 -15.71 11.99
CA LEU A 61 4.00 -14.75 11.27
C LEU A 61 4.89 -13.80 10.48
N GLY A 62 5.34 -14.21 9.30
CA GLY A 62 6.16 -13.38 8.41
C GLY A 62 5.35 -12.46 7.50
N THR A 63 4.08 -12.79 7.21
CA THR A 63 3.22 -11.90 6.42
C THR A 63 2.59 -10.80 7.28
N THR A 64 2.47 -9.59 6.71
CA THR A 64 1.77 -8.44 7.32
C THR A 64 0.32 -8.31 6.83
N THR A 65 -0.14 -9.22 5.96
CA THR A 65 -1.37 -9.08 5.16
C THR A 65 -2.32 -10.27 5.34
N PRO A 66 -2.76 -10.56 6.58
CA PRO A 66 -3.52 -11.79 6.87
C PRO A 66 -4.82 -11.90 6.06
N LEU A 67 -5.56 -10.80 5.91
CA LEU A 67 -6.81 -10.81 5.14
C LEU A 67 -6.57 -11.16 3.67
N TYR A 68 -5.53 -10.60 3.07
CA TYR A 68 -5.19 -10.87 1.67
C TYR A 68 -4.67 -12.30 1.48
N THR A 69 -3.88 -12.82 2.43
CA THR A 69 -3.42 -14.22 2.44
C THR A 69 -4.60 -15.20 2.48
N LEU A 70 -5.55 -14.97 3.39
CA LEU A 70 -6.77 -15.79 3.49
C LEU A 70 -7.65 -15.67 2.24
N TRP A 71 -7.71 -14.47 1.64
CA TRP A 71 -8.44 -14.27 0.39
C TRP A 71 -7.83 -15.07 -0.76
N MET A 72 -6.50 -15.05 -0.92
CA MET A 72 -5.81 -15.86 -1.91
C MET A 72 -6.04 -17.36 -1.70
N ALA A 73 -5.94 -17.83 -0.47
CA ALA A 73 -6.23 -19.23 -0.11
C ALA A 73 -7.70 -19.59 -0.45
N THR A 74 -8.65 -18.70 -0.15
CA THR A 74 -10.07 -18.91 -0.45
C THR A 74 -10.33 -19.04 -1.95
N LEU A 75 -9.71 -18.17 -2.76
CA LEU A 75 -9.83 -18.25 -4.23
C LEU A 75 -9.27 -19.57 -4.77
N ALA A 76 -8.13 -20.02 -4.23
CA ALA A 76 -7.54 -21.30 -4.62
C ALA A 76 -8.43 -22.48 -4.24
N LEU A 77 -9.01 -22.49 -3.04
CA LEU A 77 -9.95 -23.54 -2.60
C LEU A 77 -11.23 -23.59 -3.46
N ILE A 78 -11.79 -22.42 -3.80
CA ILE A 78 -13.02 -22.36 -4.61
C ILE A 78 -12.76 -22.76 -6.08
N SER A 79 -11.63 -22.34 -6.64
CA SER A 79 -11.31 -22.60 -8.04
C SER A 79 -10.66 -23.95 -8.30
N GLY A 80 -10.15 -24.62 -7.26
CA GLY A 80 -9.33 -25.83 -7.37
C GLY A 80 -8.00 -25.59 -8.09
N SER A 81 -7.50 -24.34 -8.15
CA SER A 81 -6.28 -23.92 -8.86
C SER A 81 -5.37 -23.09 -7.95
N GLU A 82 -4.07 -23.13 -8.22
CA GLU A 82 -3.06 -22.33 -7.52
C GLU A 82 -2.50 -21.18 -8.36
N SER A 83 -3.30 -20.66 -9.28
CA SER A 83 -2.93 -19.53 -10.14
C SER A 83 -2.92 -18.21 -9.36
N PHE A 84 -2.18 -18.13 -8.25
CA PHE A 84 -2.15 -16.98 -7.36
C PHE A 84 -1.83 -15.65 -8.05
N PRO A 85 -0.86 -15.56 -9.00
CA PRO A 85 -0.62 -14.32 -9.73
C PRO A 85 -1.87 -13.83 -10.50
N LEU A 86 -2.64 -14.74 -11.11
CA LEU A 86 -3.89 -14.39 -11.78
C LEU A 86 -4.98 -13.97 -10.79
N PHE A 87 -5.12 -14.66 -9.66
CA PHE A 87 -6.07 -14.29 -8.62
C PHE A 87 -5.79 -12.91 -8.06
N ALA A 88 -4.51 -12.61 -7.81
CA ALA A 88 -4.06 -11.30 -7.36
C ALA A 88 -4.35 -10.22 -8.40
N LEU A 89 -4.03 -10.47 -9.68
CA LEU A 89 -4.30 -9.55 -10.78
C LEU A 89 -5.79 -9.19 -10.88
N VAL A 90 -6.67 -10.19 -10.91
CA VAL A 90 -8.12 -9.97 -11.02
C VAL A 90 -8.67 -9.25 -9.78
N THR A 91 -8.26 -9.68 -8.58
CA THR A 91 -8.66 -9.03 -7.32
C THR A 91 -8.26 -7.56 -7.31
N ASN A 92 -7.03 -7.26 -7.66
CA ASN A 92 -6.49 -5.90 -7.66
C ASN A 92 -7.10 -5.04 -8.77
N ALA A 93 -7.35 -5.59 -9.97
CA ALA A 93 -8.02 -4.88 -11.05
C ALA A 93 -9.45 -4.46 -10.65
N LEU A 94 -10.19 -5.34 -9.98
CA LEU A 94 -11.52 -5.05 -9.44
C LEU A 94 -11.45 -4.03 -8.29
N ALA A 95 -10.47 -4.16 -7.41
CA ALA A 95 -10.25 -3.21 -6.31
C ALA A 95 -9.95 -1.80 -6.84
N ASP A 96 -9.09 -1.67 -7.85
CA ASP A 96 -8.78 -0.39 -8.47
C ASP A 96 -9.93 0.20 -9.28
N ALA A 97 -10.73 -0.63 -9.93
CA ALA A 97 -11.96 -0.21 -10.58
C ALA A 97 -12.96 0.38 -9.57
N ALA A 98 -13.12 -0.28 -8.42
CA ALA A 98 -13.93 0.22 -7.33
C ALA A 98 -13.34 1.51 -6.71
N SER A 99 -12.01 1.60 -6.57
CA SER A 99 -11.29 2.80 -6.13
C SER A 99 -11.50 3.97 -7.09
N THR A 100 -11.48 3.72 -8.41
CA THR A 100 -11.78 4.70 -9.46
C THR A 100 -13.19 5.28 -9.28
N TYR A 101 -14.18 4.42 -9.00
CA TYR A 101 -15.54 4.87 -8.70
C TYR A 101 -15.62 5.68 -7.40
N LEU A 102 -14.95 5.24 -6.34
CA LEU A 102 -14.93 5.96 -5.06
C LEU A 102 -14.26 7.33 -5.19
N LEU A 103 -13.19 7.43 -5.96
CA LEU A 103 -12.53 8.72 -6.25
C LEU A 103 -13.45 9.66 -7.04
N TYR A 104 -14.17 9.14 -8.04
CA TYR A 104 -15.23 9.91 -8.70
C TYR A 104 -16.26 10.45 -7.69
N HIS A 105 -16.75 9.58 -6.81
CA HIS A 105 -17.75 9.93 -5.81
C HIS A 105 -17.23 11.00 -4.82
N LEU A 106 -16.02 10.80 -4.28
CA LEU A 106 -15.36 11.72 -3.36
C LEU A 106 -15.07 13.08 -4.03
N GLY A 107 -14.51 13.06 -5.24
CA GLY A 107 -14.23 14.27 -6.02
C GLY A 107 -15.49 15.09 -6.30
N ARG A 108 -16.56 14.44 -6.75
CA ARG A 108 -17.87 15.06 -6.96
C ARG A 108 -18.46 15.62 -5.66
N ARG A 109 -18.39 14.86 -4.56
CA ARG A 109 -18.94 15.28 -3.28
C ARG A 109 -18.21 16.49 -2.69
N LEU A 110 -16.89 16.47 -2.71
CA LEU A 110 -16.05 17.51 -2.09
C LEU A 110 -16.03 18.81 -2.92
N SER A 111 -16.21 18.73 -4.25
CA SER A 111 -16.23 19.89 -5.14
C SER A 111 -17.62 20.38 -5.53
N ASN A 112 -18.67 19.56 -5.37
CA ASN A 112 -19.98 19.70 -6.02
C ASN A 112 -19.89 19.71 -7.57
N SER A 113 -18.84 19.14 -8.15
CA SER A 113 -18.59 19.10 -9.59
C SER A 113 -18.32 17.69 -10.08
N SER A 114 -19.10 17.20 -11.04
CA SER A 114 -18.82 15.92 -11.69
C SER A 114 -17.53 15.95 -12.50
N LEU A 115 -17.12 17.13 -13.01
CA LEU A 115 -15.88 17.28 -13.77
C LEU A 115 -14.66 16.93 -12.92
N VAL A 116 -14.59 17.39 -11.66
CA VAL A 116 -13.51 17.04 -10.74
C VAL A 116 -13.54 15.53 -10.42
N GLY A 117 -14.75 14.97 -10.22
CA GLY A 117 -14.89 13.53 -10.00
C GLY A 117 -14.37 12.71 -11.18
N TRP A 118 -14.71 13.06 -12.42
CA TRP A 118 -14.21 12.35 -13.60
C TRP A 118 -12.71 12.56 -13.82
N ALA A 119 -12.19 13.77 -13.54
CA ALA A 119 -10.78 14.07 -13.68
C ALA A 119 -9.91 13.17 -12.78
N ILE A 120 -10.25 13.06 -11.49
CA ILE A 120 -9.48 12.20 -10.58
C ILE A 120 -9.66 10.73 -10.93
N ALA A 121 -10.86 10.28 -11.29
CA ALA A 121 -11.11 8.91 -11.70
C ALA A 121 -10.30 8.52 -12.95
N LEU A 122 -10.24 9.42 -13.95
CA LEU A 122 -9.44 9.23 -15.16
C LEU A 122 -7.95 9.15 -14.83
N LEU A 123 -7.41 10.14 -14.11
CA LEU A 123 -5.99 10.20 -13.76
C LEU A 123 -5.56 9.02 -12.89
N TRP A 124 -6.42 8.54 -11.99
CA TRP A 124 -6.15 7.32 -11.23
C TRP A 124 -6.19 6.06 -12.10
N ALA A 125 -7.18 5.94 -12.98
CA ALA A 125 -7.31 4.81 -13.90
C ALA A 125 -6.07 4.63 -14.79
N VAL A 126 -5.49 5.75 -15.26
CA VAL A 126 -4.30 5.75 -16.14
C VAL A 126 -2.99 5.95 -15.38
N SER A 127 -3.00 6.10 -14.06
CA SER A 127 -1.79 6.31 -13.27
C SER A 127 -0.84 5.14 -13.38
N PRO A 128 0.43 5.35 -13.81
CA PRO A 128 1.43 4.29 -13.88
C PRO A 128 1.62 3.58 -12.55
N MET A 129 1.67 4.33 -11.45
CA MET A 129 1.82 3.79 -10.10
C MET A 129 0.65 2.88 -9.71
N SER A 130 -0.59 3.32 -9.93
CA SER A 130 -1.78 2.51 -9.62
C SER A 130 -1.79 1.20 -10.40
N VAL A 131 -1.49 1.26 -11.70
CA VAL A 131 -1.44 0.06 -12.55
C VAL A 131 -0.31 -0.87 -12.12
N THR A 132 0.90 -0.35 -11.89
CA THR A 132 2.07 -1.15 -11.49
C THR A 132 1.80 -1.94 -10.22
N PHE A 133 1.20 -1.32 -9.19
CA PHE A 133 0.91 -2.04 -7.95
C PHE A 133 -0.27 -3.00 -8.06
N ALA A 134 -1.22 -2.73 -8.94
CA ALA A 134 -2.30 -3.67 -9.19
C ALA A 134 -1.80 -4.97 -9.86
N ILE A 135 -0.89 -4.87 -10.83
CA ILE A 135 -0.34 -6.04 -11.53
C ILE A 135 0.79 -6.72 -10.76
N GLY A 136 1.33 -6.04 -9.71
CA GLY A 136 2.45 -6.51 -8.90
C GLY A 136 2.13 -7.66 -7.93
N GLY A 137 0.87 -8.05 -7.79
CA GLY A 137 0.47 -9.21 -7.00
C GLY A 137 0.26 -8.97 -5.51
N MET A 138 0.66 -7.80 -4.99
CA MET A 138 0.49 -7.43 -3.58
C MET A 138 -0.92 -6.89 -3.27
N GLU A 139 -1.22 -6.74 -1.99
CA GLU A 139 -2.50 -6.27 -1.44
C GLU A 139 -2.78 -4.77 -1.62
N THR A 140 -1.86 -4.01 -2.20
CA THR A 140 -1.87 -2.54 -2.21
C THR A 140 -3.17 -1.94 -2.78
N SER A 141 -3.68 -2.47 -3.88
CA SER A 141 -4.94 -1.99 -4.49
C SER A 141 -6.16 -2.29 -3.61
N VAL A 142 -6.19 -3.45 -2.95
CA VAL A 142 -7.26 -3.81 -2.00
C VAL A 142 -7.22 -2.87 -0.79
N PHE A 143 -6.03 -2.56 -0.28
CA PHE A 143 -5.87 -1.62 0.81
C PHE A 143 -6.35 -0.21 0.45
N ILE A 144 -5.98 0.31 -0.73
CA ILE A 144 -6.43 1.61 -1.21
C ILE A 144 -7.97 1.65 -1.34
N LEU A 145 -8.58 0.59 -1.85
CA LEU A 145 -10.03 0.47 -1.90
C LEU A 145 -10.66 0.57 -0.51
N LEU A 146 -10.18 -0.22 0.45
CA LEU A 146 -10.72 -0.22 1.83
C LEU A 146 -10.49 1.12 2.52
N MET A 147 -9.36 1.75 2.32
CA MET A 147 -9.05 3.10 2.81
C MET A 147 -10.03 4.14 2.26
N LEU A 148 -10.20 4.21 0.94
CA LEU A 148 -11.13 5.15 0.29
C LEU A 148 -12.58 4.88 0.71
N ALA A 149 -12.97 3.62 0.82
CA ALA A 149 -14.29 3.22 1.32
C ALA A 149 -14.50 3.63 2.78
N THR A 150 -13.47 3.52 3.62
CA THR A 150 -13.51 3.97 5.02
C THR A 150 -13.78 5.48 5.09
N PHE A 151 -13.05 6.29 4.32
CA PHE A 151 -13.26 7.74 4.28
C PHE A 151 -14.62 8.10 3.68
N ALA A 152 -15.08 7.41 2.63
CA ALA A 152 -16.39 7.63 2.05
C ALA A 152 -17.52 7.32 3.04
N ALA A 153 -17.44 6.18 3.74
CA ALA A 153 -18.41 5.79 4.77
C ALA A 153 -18.42 6.78 5.95
N HIS A 154 -17.25 7.30 6.34
CA HIS A 154 -17.13 8.34 7.36
C HIS A 154 -17.80 9.64 6.95
N LEU A 155 -17.55 10.11 5.74
CA LEU A 155 -18.21 11.29 5.18
C LEU A 155 -19.73 11.11 5.07
N GLU A 156 -20.21 9.89 4.80
CA GLU A 156 -21.64 9.56 4.73
C GLU A 156 -22.29 9.33 6.10
N ARG A 157 -21.57 9.55 7.20
CA ARG A 157 -22.08 9.37 8.57
C ARG A 157 -22.53 7.94 8.89
N ARG A 158 -21.78 6.95 8.40
CA ARG A 158 -22.03 5.51 8.62
C ARG A 158 -21.01 4.92 9.60
N PRO A 159 -21.09 5.22 10.92
CA PRO A 159 -20.03 4.90 11.87
C PRO A 159 -19.70 3.39 11.93
N TYR A 160 -20.71 2.53 11.88
CA TYR A 160 -20.49 1.08 11.96
C TYR A 160 -19.84 0.52 10.70
N LEU A 161 -20.24 0.98 9.51
CA LEU A 161 -19.58 0.62 8.26
C LEU A 161 -18.14 1.11 8.25
N THR A 162 -17.91 2.33 8.77
CA THR A 162 -16.56 2.89 8.93
C THR A 162 -15.70 2.01 9.84
N ALA A 163 -16.25 1.50 10.97
CA ALA A 163 -15.54 0.59 11.86
C ALA A 163 -15.16 -0.73 11.18
N VAL A 164 -16.09 -1.35 10.44
CA VAL A 164 -15.83 -2.59 9.68
C VAL A 164 -14.76 -2.38 8.65
N LEU A 165 -14.87 -1.33 7.82
CA LEU A 165 -13.89 -1.05 6.75
C LEU A 165 -12.51 -0.70 7.30
N ALA A 166 -12.44 0.05 8.41
CA ALA A 166 -11.19 0.36 9.11
C ALA A 166 -10.52 -0.92 9.67
N ALA A 167 -11.32 -1.84 10.22
CA ALA A 167 -10.84 -3.13 10.71
C ALA A 167 -10.31 -4.02 9.58
N LEU A 168 -11.03 -4.10 8.45
CA LEU A 168 -10.57 -4.83 7.26
C LEU A 168 -9.31 -4.19 6.67
N SER A 169 -9.19 -2.85 6.70
CA SER A 169 -7.97 -2.16 6.30
C SER A 169 -6.78 -2.60 7.17
N LEU A 170 -6.96 -2.68 8.50
CA LEU A 170 -5.91 -3.12 9.43
C LEU A 170 -5.48 -4.57 9.17
N LEU A 171 -6.42 -5.46 8.88
CA LEU A 171 -6.14 -6.86 8.53
C LEU A 171 -5.52 -7.01 7.13
N THR A 172 -5.56 -5.94 6.32
CA THR A 172 -4.89 -5.88 5.01
C THR A 172 -3.49 -5.30 5.13
N ARG A 173 -3.30 -4.23 5.94
CA ARG A 173 -1.98 -3.60 6.16
C ARG A 173 -1.92 -2.93 7.54
N PRO A 174 -0.78 -3.04 8.25
CA PRO A 174 -0.62 -2.42 9.58
C PRO A 174 -0.68 -0.89 9.57
N ASP A 175 -0.25 -0.23 8.49
CA ASP A 175 -0.29 1.22 8.32
C ASP A 175 -1.72 1.81 8.27
N ALA A 176 -2.76 0.97 8.18
CA ALA A 176 -4.15 1.36 8.43
C ALA A 176 -4.39 1.94 9.82
N GLY A 177 -3.49 1.72 10.78
CA GLY A 177 -3.54 2.36 12.10
C GLY A 177 -3.71 3.89 12.01
N LEU A 178 -3.10 4.53 10.99
CA LEU A 178 -3.24 5.96 10.76
C LEU A 178 -4.68 6.36 10.36
N ILE A 179 -5.35 5.54 9.55
CA ILE A 179 -6.75 5.76 9.16
C ILE A 179 -7.65 5.66 10.39
N ILE A 180 -7.43 4.62 11.21
CA ILE A 180 -8.21 4.34 12.42
C ILE A 180 -8.11 5.52 13.38
N VAL A 181 -6.89 5.99 13.67
CA VAL A 181 -6.64 7.13 14.56
C VAL A 181 -7.36 8.39 14.06
N LEU A 182 -7.24 8.72 12.78
CA LEU A 182 -7.85 9.92 12.19
C LEU A 182 -9.38 9.88 12.25
N VAL A 183 -9.98 8.76 11.83
CA VAL A 183 -11.43 8.63 11.77
C VAL A 183 -12.04 8.57 13.17
N PHE A 184 -11.39 7.84 14.09
CA PHE A 184 -11.86 7.74 15.46
C PHE A 184 -11.71 9.07 16.24
N ALA A 185 -10.59 9.77 16.06
CA ALA A 185 -10.36 11.10 16.65
C ALA A 185 -11.42 12.10 16.16
N GLN A 186 -11.74 12.08 14.85
CA GLN A 186 -12.79 12.91 14.27
C GLN A 186 -14.16 12.58 14.88
N LEU A 187 -14.49 11.31 15.04
CA LEU A 187 -15.72 10.85 15.68
C LEU A 187 -15.83 11.38 17.10
N LEU A 188 -14.77 11.29 17.88
CA LEU A 188 -14.71 11.83 19.25
C LEU A 188 -14.86 13.36 19.27
N TRP A 189 -14.14 14.06 18.40
CA TRP A 189 -14.18 15.53 18.33
C TRP A 189 -15.58 16.05 18.00
N GLU A 190 -16.27 15.50 17.01
CA GLU A 190 -17.64 15.88 16.68
C GLU A 190 -18.60 15.70 17.85
N ASN A 191 -18.40 14.63 18.54
CA ASN A 191 -19.23 14.29 19.68
C ASN A 191 -18.99 15.25 20.89
N LEU A 192 -17.74 15.62 21.16
CA LEU A 192 -17.41 16.59 22.20
C LEU A 192 -17.98 17.97 21.87
N ARG A 193 -17.85 18.40 20.62
CA ARG A 193 -18.36 19.69 20.14
C ARG A 193 -19.89 19.79 20.23
N SER A 194 -20.61 18.71 19.97
CA SER A 194 -22.09 18.70 20.08
C SER A 194 -22.58 18.88 21.52
N ARG A 195 -21.78 18.49 22.52
CA ARG A 195 -22.10 18.70 23.94
C ARG A 195 -21.89 20.17 24.38
N SER A 196 -20.85 20.82 23.87
CA SER A 196 -20.56 22.22 24.22
C SER A 196 -21.55 23.22 23.65
N LEU A 197 -22.25 22.85 22.57
CA LEU A 197 -23.23 23.70 21.89
C LEU A 197 -24.68 23.52 22.43
N ASN A 198 -24.95 22.46 23.20
CA ASN A 198 -26.20 22.23 23.89
C ASN A 198 -25.94 22.08 25.39
N PRO A 199 -25.67 23.16 26.12
CA PRO A 199 -25.70 23.11 27.57
C PRO A 199 -27.11 22.71 27.98
N VAL A 200 -27.20 21.70 28.85
CA VAL A 200 -28.46 21.24 29.44
C VAL A 200 -29.14 22.46 30.08
N SER A 201 -30.16 22.99 29.41
CA SER A 201 -31.01 24.00 30.04
C SER A 201 -31.60 23.37 31.28
N PRO A 202 -31.59 24.05 32.47
CA PRO A 202 -32.21 23.53 33.66
C PRO A 202 -33.69 23.23 33.35
N PRO A 203 -34.24 22.13 33.91
CA PRO A 203 -35.62 21.74 33.62
C PRO A 203 -36.56 22.89 34.04
N SER A 204 -37.17 23.50 33.04
CA SER A 204 -38.31 24.41 33.29
C SER A 204 -39.50 23.56 33.72
N THR A 205 -39.92 23.77 34.96
CA THR A 205 -40.87 22.92 35.70
C THR A 205 -42.36 23.10 35.26
N LEU A 206 -42.67 23.25 34.02
CA LEU A 206 -44.07 23.50 33.61
C LEU A 206 -44.48 22.84 32.28
N HIS A 207 -44.40 21.58 32.15
CA HIS A 207 -45.03 20.62 31.23
C HIS A 207 -44.07 19.51 30.84
N PRO A 208 -44.40 18.22 31.06
CA PRO A 208 -43.60 17.14 30.52
C PRO A 208 -43.76 17.14 29.00
N PRO A 209 -42.67 17.33 28.20
CA PRO A 209 -42.75 17.17 26.76
C PRO A 209 -43.06 15.68 26.47
N LEU A 210 -44.09 15.43 25.67
CA LEU A 210 -44.32 14.16 25.02
C LEU A 210 -42.99 13.64 24.48
N ALA A 211 -42.60 12.46 25.00
CA ALA A 211 -41.32 11.83 24.66
C ALA A 211 -41.22 11.63 23.17
N THR A 212 -40.46 12.53 22.50
CA THR A 212 -40.03 12.28 21.14
C THR A 212 -39.01 11.13 21.17
N PRO A 213 -39.15 10.08 20.33
CA PRO A 213 -38.33 8.86 20.43
C PRO A 213 -36.87 9.01 20.03
N HIS A 214 -36.35 10.20 19.91
CA HIS A 214 -35.00 10.49 19.44
C HIS A 214 -34.19 11.34 20.42
N ALA A 215 -34.02 10.84 21.65
CA ALA A 215 -32.93 11.35 22.48
C ALA A 215 -31.61 11.16 21.72
N PRO A 216 -30.75 12.19 21.58
CA PRO A 216 -29.45 11.99 20.94
C PRO A 216 -28.69 10.92 21.71
N ARG A 217 -28.43 9.79 21.05
CA ARG A 217 -27.65 8.70 21.63
C ARG A 217 -26.35 9.28 22.17
N SER A 218 -26.01 8.98 23.43
CA SER A 218 -24.82 9.57 24.04
C SER A 218 -23.60 9.26 23.17
N THR A 219 -22.71 10.22 23.03
CA THR A 219 -21.45 10.13 22.32
C THR A 219 -20.64 8.88 22.66
N LEU A 220 -20.57 8.58 23.96
CA LEU A 220 -19.86 7.41 24.48
C LEU A 220 -20.47 6.12 23.96
N TYR A 221 -21.77 6.08 23.76
CA TYR A 221 -22.45 4.92 23.19
C TYR A 221 -22.04 4.68 21.71
N VAL A 222 -22.03 5.73 20.88
CA VAL A 222 -21.61 5.59 19.46
C VAL A 222 -20.13 5.22 19.35
N ALA A 223 -19.27 5.82 20.16
CA ALA A 223 -17.85 5.50 20.20
C ALA A 223 -17.60 4.08 20.73
N GLY A 224 -18.32 3.67 21.79
CA GLY A 224 -18.24 2.33 22.35
C GLY A 224 -18.69 1.25 21.35
N LEU A 225 -19.80 1.49 20.63
CA LEU A 225 -20.26 0.58 19.57
C LEU A 225 -19.29 0.56 18.37
N TRP A 226 -18.67 1.68 18.02
CA TRP A 226 -17.64 1.72 16.98
C TRP A 226 -16.46 0.80 17.35
N ILE A 227 -15.96 0.93 18.59
CA ILE A 227 -14.89 0.08 19.12
C ILE A 227 -15.32 -1.39 19.15
N LEU A 228 -16.53 -1.67 19.59
CA LEU A 228 -17.05 -3.05 19.65
C LEU A 228 -17.11 -3.67 18.26
N VAL A 229 -17.68 -2.97 17.27
CA VAL A 229 -17.76 -3.46 15.88
C VAL A 229 -16.38 -3.67 15.29
N PHE A 230 -15.46 -2.72 15.50
CA PHE A 230 -14.06 -2.84 15.09
C PHE A 230 -13.39 -4.07 15.72
N ALA A 231 -13.52 -4.21 17.05
CA ALA A 231 -12.94 -5.33 17.78
C ALA A 231 -13.51 -6.69 17.35
N LEU A 232 -14.81 -6.79 17.08
CA LEU A 232 -15.44 -8.02 16.60
C LEU A 232 -14.87 -8.50 15.24
N VAL A 233 -14.43 -7.57 14.39
CA VAL A 233 -13.81 -7.92 13.10
C VAL A 233 -12.34 -8.29 13.27
N VAL A 234 -11.60 -7.60 14.15
CA VAL A 234 -10.14 -7.83 14.34
C VAL A 234 -9.87 -8.98 15.31
N ALA A 235 -10.71 -9.17 16.34
CA ALA A 235 -10.45 -10.13 17.41
C ALA A 235 -10.27 -11.58 16.94
N PRO A 236 -11.03 -12.12 15.97
CA PRO A 236 -10.80 -13.49 15.49
C PRO A 236 -9.38 -13.71 15.00
N TRP A 237 -8.84 -12.76 14.23
CA TRP A 237 -7.44 -12.81 13.78
C TRP A 237 -6.47 -12.63 14.95
N ALA A 238 -6.68 -11.63 15.81
CA ALA A 238 -5.77 -11.34 16.92
C ALA A 238 -5.67 -12.54 17.90
N ILE A 239 -6.81 -13.17 18.20
CA ILE A 239 -6.86 -14.36 19.05
C ILE A 239 -6.15 -15.53 18.38
N PHE A 240 -6.46 -15.81 17.11
CA PHE A 240 -5.80 -16.86 16.34
C PHE A 240 -4.28 -16.63 16.27
N ALA A 241 -3.85 -15.44 15.89
CA ALA A 241 -2.43 -15.12 15.72
C ALA A 241 -1.67 -15.22 17.04
N THR A 242 -2.25 -14.74 18.15
CA THR A 242 -1.64 -14.87 19.48
C THR A 242 -1.54 -16.33 19.92
N ALA A 243 -2.58 -17.13 19.71
CA ALA A 243 -2.59 -18.54 20.10
C ALA A 243 -1.68 -19.40 19.21
N TYR A 244 -1.57 -19.07 17.92
CA TYR A 244 -0.85 -19.89 16.94
C TYR A 244 0.63 -19.50 16.80
N PHE A 245 0.94 -18.17 16.79
CA PHE A 245 2.28 -17.63 16.61
C PHE A 245 2.91 -17.07 17.89
N GLY A 246 2.12 -16.87 18.95
CA GLY A 246 2.54 -16.19 20.18
C GLY A 246 2.42 -14.67 20.14
N SER A 247 2.11 -14.06 18.98
CA SER A 247 1.93 -12.61 18.81
C SER A 247 0.99 -12.30 17.66
N PRO A 248 0.13 -11.27 17.77
CA PRO A 248 -0.68 -10.78 16.66
C PRO A 248 0.09 -9.87 15.70
N LEU A 249 1.31 -9.45 16.09
CA LEU A 249 2.18 -8.59 15.29
C LEU A 249 3.11 -9.44 14.42
N SER A 250 3.26 -9.03 13.16
CA SER A 250 4.14 -9.73 12.21
C SER A 250 5.62 -9.58 12.59
N GLN A 251 6.36 -10.68 12.50
CA GLN A 251 7.82 -10.74 12.62
C GLN A 251 8.52 -9.80 11.64
N SER A 252 7.95 -9.63 10.42
CA SER A 252 8.53 -8.74 9.39
C SER A 252 8.65 -7.29 9.84
N MET A 253 7.76 -6.80 10.71
CA MET A 253 7.84 -5.43 11.22
C MET A 253 9.09 -5.24 12.07
N PHE A 254 9.38 -6.20 12.94
CA PHE A 254 10.59 -6.18 13.79
C PHE A 254 11.85 -6.41 12.97
N ALA A 255 11.84 -7.38 12.07
CA ALA A 255 12.98 -7.72 11.25
C ALA A 255 13.47 -6.52 10.41
N LYS A 256 12.55 -5.85 9.71
CA LYS A 256 12.88 -4.69 8.88
C LYS A 256 13.47 -3.53 9.67
N SER A 257 13.04 -3.31 10.92
CA SER A 257 13.57 -2.23 11.75
C SER A 257 14.97 -2.51 12.33
N ILE A 258 15.40 -3.77 12.33
CA ILE A 258 16.70 -4.20 12.91
C ILE A 258 17.73 -4.47 11.82
N ALA A 259 17.34 -5.13 10.74
CA ALA A 259 18.28 -5.62 9.72
C ALA A 259 18.66 -4.56 8.67
N TYR A 260 17.76 -3.60 8.37
CA TYR A 260 18.08 -2.49 7.47
C TYR A 260 18.82 -1.38 8.20
N ARG A 261 19.83 -0.84 7.53
CA ARG A 261 20.53 0.37 7.94
C ARG A 261 20.23 1.49 6.96
N LEU A 262 19.70 2.60 7.48
CA LEU A 262 19.29 3.76 6.70
C LEU A 262 19.95 5.02 7.27
N GLU A 263 20.34 5.93 6.38
CA GLU A 263 20.70 7.28 6.80
C GLU A 263 19.43 8.04 7.24
N PRO A 264 19.54 8.96 8.20
CA PRO A 264 18.36 9.62 8.79
C PRO A 264 17.46 10.37 7.80
N GLU A 265 18.05 10.85 6.68
CA GLU A 265 17.35 11.63 5.66
C GLU A 265 16.68 10.81 4.57
N GLU A 266 17.00 9.52 4.42
CA GLU A 266 16.52 8.72 3.27
C GLU A 266 14.99 8.69 3.16
N GLY A 267 14.30 8.50 4.27
CA GLY A 267 12.84 8.48 4.31
C GLY A 267 12.22 9.81 3.88
N TRP A 268 12.77 10.93 4.37
CA TRP A 268 12.31 12.27 4.01
C TRP A 268 12.51 12.58 2.55
N VAL A 269 13.70 12.35 2.03
CA VAL A 269 14.05 12.61 0.62
C VAL A 269 13.12 11.84 -0.28
N ARG A 270 12.92 10.56 -0.01
CA ARG A 270 12.06 9.70 -0.84
C ARG A 270 10.59 10.12 -0.82
N LEU A 271 10.07 10.52 0.34
CA LEU A 271 8.72 11.04 0.45
C LEU A 271 8.56 12.38 -0.27
N LEU A 272 9.49 13.32 -0.10
CA LEU A 272 9.44 14.62 -0.79
C LEU A 272 9.50 14.45 -2.31
N GLN A 273 10.37 13.57 -2.82
CA GLN A 273 10.39 13.21 -4.24
C GLN A 273 9.03 12.73 -4.72
N HIS A 274 8.43 11.77 -4.01
CA HIS A 274 7.13 11.23 -4.36
C HIS A 274 6.03 12.30 -4.39
N PHE A 275 5.95 13.15 -3.36
CA PHE A 275 4.97 14.21 -3.28
C PHE A 275 5.19 15.33 -4.30
N SER A 276 6.37 15.43 -4.90
CA SER A 276 6.66 16.37 -6.01
C SER A 276 6.15 15.90 -7.37
N VAL A 277 5.84 14.59 -7.54
CA VAL A 277 5.48 13.99 -8.84
C VAL A 277 4.31 12.98 -8.74
N PRO A 278 3.18 13.32 -8.10
CA PRO A 278 2.10 12.38 -7.84
C PRO A 278 1.35 11.90 -9.09
N PHE A 279 1.47 12.59 -10.23
CA PHE A 279 0.75 12.30 -11.48
C PHE A 279 1.60 11.54 -12.51
N PHE A 280 2.91 11.47 -12.32
CA PHE A 280 3.85 10.79 -13.19
C PHE A 280 5.06 10.34 -12.37
N GLU A 281 5.86 9.44 -12.89
CA GLU A 281 7.08 9.01 -12.21
C GLU A 281 8.29 9.85 -12.66
N SER A 282 9.09 10.27 -11.68
CA SER A 282 10.39 10.86 -11.87
C SER A 282 11.23 10.59 -10.63
N ASP A 283 12.41 10.07 -10.81
CA ASP A 283 13.36 9.82 -9.72
C ASP A 283 14.21 11.05 -9.38
N VAL A 284 14.08 12.12 -10.16
CA VAL A 284 14.92 13.32 -10.01
C VAL A 284 14.25 14.34 -9.10
N PHE A 285 14.92 14.66 -8.00
CA PHE A 285 14.57 15.77 -7.11
C PHE A 285 15.49 16.95 -7.43
N ASP A 286 15.04 17.80 -8.36
CA ASP A 286 15.69 19.02 -8.81
C ASP A 286 14.96 20.28 -8.30
N LEU A 287 15.44 21.48 -8.71
CA LEU A 287 14.77 22.75 -8.40
C LEU A 287 13.31 22.76 -8.91
N GLY A 288 13.07 22.16 -10.07
CA GLY A 288 11.71 22.02 -10.63
C GLY A 288 10.84 21.13 -9.75
N GLY A 289 11.40 20.04 -9.20
CA GLY A 289 10.75 19.17 -8.22
C GLY A 289 10.37 19.90 -6.95
N LEU A 290 11.27 20.72 -6.42
CA LEU A 290 10.99 21.54 -5.24
C LEU A 290 9.86 22.55 -5.48
N ILE A 291 9.90 23.24 -6.61
CA ILE A 291 8.83 24.19 -7.01
C ILE A 291 7.49 23.45 -7.13
N ARG A 292 7.45 22.28 -7.80
CA ARG A 292 6.26 21.45 -7.92
C ARG A 292 5.72 21.04 -6.54
N LEU A 293 6.59 20.58 -5.64
CA LEU A 293 6.20 20.21 -4.28
C LEU A 293 5.52 21.36 -3.54
N ILE A 294 6.12 22.56 -3.56
CA ILE A 294 5.56 23.75 -2.90
C ILE A 294 4.19 24.11 -3.51
N VAL A 295 4.08 24.12 -4.83
CA VAL A 295 2.82 24.44 -5.53
C VAL A 295 1.75 23.40 -5.21
N TYR A 296 2.08 22.11 -5.25
CA TYR A 296 1.14 21.03 -4.98
C TYR A 296 0.67 21.03 -3.52
N LEU A 297 1.59 21.24 -2.56
CA LEU A 297 1.21 21.38 -1.17
C LEU A 297 0.32 22.60 -0.93
N ALA A 298 0.63 23.74 -1.55
CA ALA A 298 -0.21 24.94 -1.43
C ALA A 298 -1.63 24.67 -1.98
N LEU A 299 -1.75 24.08 -3.16
CA LEU A 299 -3.04 23.72 -3.75
C LEU A 299 -3.79 22.71 -2.88
N TYR A 300 -3.10 21.71 -2.36
CA TYR A 300 -3.66 20.72 -1.46
C TYR A 300 -4.20 21.35 -0.17
N LEU A 301 -3.44 22.22 0.48
CA LEU A 301 -3.84 22.91 1.70
C LEU A 301 -5.02 23.86 1.46
N ILE A 302 -5.06 24.56 0.32
CA ILE A 302 -6.22 25.38 -0.10
C ILE A 302 -7.47 24.49 -0.19
N ALA A 303 -7.35 23.32 -0.81
CA ALA A 303 -8.45 22.38 -0.94
C ALA A 303 -8.90 21.82 0.41
N ALA A 304 -7.95 21.40 1.25
CA ALA A 304 -8.20 20.88 2.58
C ALA A 304 -8.95 21.88 3.47
N LEU A 305 -8.48 23.13 3.49
CA LEU A 305 -9.11 24.21 4.26
C LEU A 305 -10.53 24.52 3.76
N ALA A 306 -10.72 24.56 2.46
CA ALA A 306 -12.04 24.84 1.90
C ALA A 306 -13.02 23.66 2.09
N ALA A 307 -12.54 22.42 1.98
CA ALA A 307 -13.32 21.23 2.27
C ALA A 307 -13.69 21.15 3.75
N PHE A 308 -12.74 21.39 4.66
CA PHE A 308 -12.97 21.41 6.10
C PHE A 308 -14.02 22.44 6.51
N ARG A 309 -14.00 23.64 5.93
CA ARG A 309 -14.99 24.70 6.22
C ARG A 309 -16.41 24.32 5.79
N ARG A 310 -16.55 23.50 4.75
CA ARG A 310 -17.85 23.07 4.21
C ARG A 310 -18.37 21.79 4.88
N GLU A 311 -17.48 20.84 5.06
CA GLU A 311 -17.74 19.50 5.59
C GLU A 311 -16.56 19.11 6.51
N PRO A 312 -16.62 19.43 7.82
CA PRO A 312 -15.54 19.13 8.76
C PRO A 312 -15.12 17.64 8.80
N ARG A 313 -16.02 16.72 8.41
CA ARG A 313 -15.72 15.29 8.28
C ARG A 313 -14.75 14.94 7.16
N SER A 314 -14.42 15.89 6.30
CA SER A 314 -13.37 15.72 5.30
C SER A 314 -11.95 15.72 5.89
N LEU A 315 -11.79 16.17 7.16
CA LEU A 315 -10.47 16.29 7.81
C LEU A 315 -9.65 15.00 7.78
N PRO A 316 -10.17 13.81 8.16
CA PRO A 316 -9.39 12.58 8.12
C PRO A 316 -8.84 12.26 6.73
N PHE A 317 -9.64 12.46 5.69
CA PHE A 317 -9.23 12.24 4.30
C PHE A 317 -8.05 13.13 3.90
N PHE A 318 -8.10 14.43 4.21
CA PHE A 318 -7.00 15.36 3.91
C PHE A 318 -5.83 15.28 4.90
N ALA A 319 -6.05 14.87 6.15
CA ALA A 319 -4.97 14.69 7.10
C ALA A 319 -4.13 13.42 6.80
N TYR A 320 -4.75 12.39 6.20
CA TYR A 320 -4.11 11.10 6.00
C TYR A 320 -2.81 11.16 5.18
N PRO A 321 -2.75 11.75 3.98
CA PRO A 321 -1.50 11.80 3.21
C PRO A 321 -0.36 12.50 3.96
N LEU A 322 -0.65 13.57 4.68
CA LEU A 322 0.35 14.32 5.44
C LEU A 322 0.81 13.57 6.69
N LEU A 323 -0.14 12.96 7.42
CA LEU A 323 0.18 12.13 8.58
C LEU A 323 0.97 10.88 8.18
N TYR A 324 0.60 10.28 7.04
CA TYR A 324 1.33 9.15 6.47
C TYR A 324 2.78 9.52 6.16
N ALA A 325 2.99 10.62 5.45
CA ALA A 325 4.33 11.12 5.15
C ALA A 325 5.13 11.40 6.44
N ALA A 326 4.52 12.07 7.43
CA ALA A 326 5.17 12.36 8.70
C ALA A 326 5.52 11.09 9.49
N ALA A 327 4.60 10.12 9.56
CA ALA A 327 4.83 8.87 10.27
C ALA A 327 5.97 8.04 9.65
N PHE A 328 5.99 7.93 8.32
CA PHE A 328 7.05 7.20 7.62
C PHE A 328 8.39 7.95 7.63
N ALA A 329 8.38 9.27 7.58
CA ALA A 329 9.59 10.07 7.69
C ALA A 329 10.22 9.97 9.11
N ILE A 330 9.40 9.99 10.17
CA ILE A 330 9.86 9.86 11.56
C ILE A 330 10.34 8.44 11.85
N ALA A 331 9.59 7.42 11.42
CA ALA A 331 9.98 6.03 11.61
C ALA A 331 11.15 5.62 10.72
N ASN A 332 11.41 6.35 9.65
CA ASN A 332 12.48 6.12 8.67
C ASN A 332 12.71 4.65 8.29
N PRO A 333 11.63 3.89 7.91
CA PRO A 333 11.83 2.53 7.41
C PRO A 333 12.42 2.58 6.00
N LEU A 334 12.97 1.46 5.52
CA LEU A 334 13.26 1.33 4.09
C LEU A 334 11.95 1.44 3.30
N ILE A 335 11.79 2.56 2.57
CA ILE A 335 10.58 2.89 1.83
C ILE A 335 10.64 2.23 0.45
N PHE A 336 9.93 1.14 0.30
CA PHE A 336 9.66 0.53 -0.99
C PHE A 336 8.56 1.30 -1.74
N ARG A 337 8.53 1.19 -3.07
CA ARG A 337 7.57 1.96 -3.90
C ARG A 337 6.10 1.73 -3.50
N TRP A 338 5.72 0.51 -3.13
CA TRP A 338 4.34 0.22 -2.71
C TRP A 338 3.91 0.86 -1.39
N TYR A 339 4.86 1.35 -0.57
CA TYR A 339 4.53 2.21 0.57
C TYR A 339 4.15 3.63 0.17
N LEU A 340 4.50 4.07 -1.04
CA LEU A 340 4.16 5.39 -1.54
C LEU A 340 2.75 5.46 -2.15
N ALA A 341 2.16 4.33 -2.50
CA ALA A 341 0.87 4.25 -3.17
C ALA A 341 -0.34 4.70 -2.31
N PRO A 342 -0.47 4.31 -1.01
CA PRO A 342 -1.66 4.63 -0.23
C PRO A 342 -2.00 6.12 -0.10
N PRO A 343 -1.07 7.06 0.16
CA PRO A 343 -1.39 8.47 0.27
C PRO A 343 -1.74 9.14 -1.07
N THR A 344 -1.31 8.55 -2.19
CA THR A 344 -1.34 9.18 -3.53
C THR A 344 -2.74 9.56 -4.00
N PRO A 345 -3.79 8.71 -3.97
CA PRO A 345 -5.09 9.09 -4.51
C PRO A 345 -5.73 10.26 -3.76
N GLY A 346 -5.56 10.33 -2.45
CA GLY A 346 -6.03 11.45 -1.63
C GLY A 346 -5.27 12.73 -1.92
N TYR A 347 -3.96 12.64 -2.12
CA TYR A 347 -3.10 13.77 -2.46
C TYR A 347 -3.42 14.32 -3.86
N MET A 348 -3.53 13.46 -4.87
CA MET A 348 -3.94 13.83 -6.23
C MET A 348 -5.29 14.53 -6.25
N LEU A 349 -6.29 13.97 -5.55
CA LEU A 349 -7.63 14.60 -5.47
C LEU A 349 -7.56 15.97 -4.81
N GLY A 350 -6.77 16.12 -3.74
CA GLY A 350 -6.58 17.41 -3.07
C GLY A 350 -5.98 18.47 -3.98
N ILE A 351 -4.96 18.13 -4.77
CA ILE A 351 -4.35 19.04 -5.75
C ILE A 351 -5.37 19.47 -6.79
N LEU A 352 -6.12 18.54 -7.38
CA LEU A 352 -7.15 18.85 -8.39
C LEU A 352 -8.27 19.74 -7.83
N LEU A 353 -8.69 19.48 -6.59
CA LEU A 353 -9.65 20.35 -5.89
C LEU A 353 -9.10 21.75 -5.69
N GLY A 354 -7.81 21.89 -5.35
CA GLY A 354 -7.14 23.18 -5.20
C GLY A 354 -7.08 23.95 -6.53
N ILE A 355 -6.68 23.29 -7.62
CA ILE A 355 -6.68 23.87 -8.97
C ILE A 355 -8.08 24.35 -9.34
N TYR A 356 -9.10 23.51 -9.15
CA TYR A 356 -10.50 23.86 -9.46
C TYR A 356 -10.99 25.06 -8.66
N GLN A 357 -10.62 25.16 -7.38
CA GLN A 357 -11.00 26.29 -6.52
C GLN A 357 -10.31 27.59 -6.90
N VAL A 358 -9.00 27.54 -7.21
CA VAL A 358 -8.23 28.71 -7.63
C VAL A 358 -8.75 29.23 -8.97
N ALA A 359 -9.01 28.36 -9.93
CA ALA A 359 -9.60 28.70 -11.21
C ALA A 359 -11.01 29.32 -11.04
N GLY A 360 -11.85 28.74 -10.16
CA GLY A 360 -13.21 29.22 -9.89
C GLY A 360 -13.27 30.57 -9.17
N ARG A 361 -12.34 30.87 -8.25
CA ARG A 361 -12.26 32.19 -7.56
C ARG A 361 -11.94 33.33 -8.52
N ARG A 362 -11.04 33.11 -9.48
CA ARG A 362 -10.75 34.11 -10.54
C ARG A 362 -12.00 34.46 -11.35
N SER A 363 -12.85 33.47 -11.59
CA SER A 363 -14.14 33.67 -12.29
C SER A 363 -15.15 34.52 -11.49
N GLN A 364 -15.18 34.40 -10.16
CA GLN A 364 -16.11 35.17 -9.32
C GLN A 364 -15.71 36.65 -9.14
N VAL A 365 -14.40 36.93 -9.20
CA VAL A 365 -13.85 38.29 -9.09
C VAL A 365 -13.99 39.06 -10.42
N ALA A 366 -13.88 38.37 -11.56
CA ALA A 366 -13.84 39.00 -12.89
C ALA A 366 -15.22 39.32 -13.50
N SER A 367 -16.25 38.65 -13.15
CA SER A 367 -17.70 38.90 -13.40
C SER A 367 -18.48 37.57 -13.25
N LYS A 368 -19.80 37.65 -12.94
CA LYS A 368 -20.71 36.47 -12.94
C LYS A 368 -21.06 35.99 -14.37
N SER A 369 -20.20 36.25 -15.38
CA SER A 369 -20.51 35.93 -16.77
C SER A 369 -20.29 34.44 -17.08
N ARG A 370 -21.09 33.90 -18.01
CA ARG A 370 -20.94 32.56 -18.57
C ARG A 370 -19.52 32.34 -19.13
N PHE A 371 -18.88 33.40 -19.60
CA PHE A 371 -17.53 33.39 -20.17
C PHE A 371 -16.47 33.05 -19.11
N SER A 372 -16.53 33.67 -17.92
CA SER A 372 -15.61 33.38 -16.82
C SER A 372 -15.72 31.91 -16.34
N PHE A 373 -16.92 31.36 -16.33
CA PHE A 373 -17.18 29.96 -16.01
C PHE A 373 -16.51 29.02 -17.03
N LEU A 374 -16.68 29.32 -18.33
CA LEU A 374 -16.05 28.54 -19.42
C LEU A 374 -14.51 28.55 -19.33
N ILE A 375 -13.90 29.73 -19.07
CA ILE A 375 -12.46 29.86 -18.92
C ILE A 375 -11.95 28.98 -17.78
N SER A 376 -12.60 28.97 -16.62
CA SER A 376 -12.20 28.16 -15.47
C SER A 376 -12.24 26.68 -15.78
N HIS A 377 -13.26 26.22 -16.50
CA HIS A 377 -13.38 24.83 -16.92
C HIS A 377 -12.33 24.45 -17.98
N LEU A 378 -12.04 25.38 -18.88
CA LEU A 378 -10.98 25.17 -19.90
C LEU A 378 -9.60 25.07 -19.24
N ILE A 379 -9.25 25.97 -18.32
CA ILE A 379 -7.98 25.92 -17.59
C ILE A 379 -7.86 24.58 -16.83
N PHE A 380 -8.91 24.20 -16.09
CA PHE A 380 -8.90 22.93 -15.35
C PHE A 380 -8.76 21.72 -16.29
N GLY A 381 -9.51 21.70 -17.40
CA GLY A 381 -9.44 20.64 -18.41
C GLY A 381 -8.07 20.54 -19.07
N THR A 382 -7.43 21.68 -19.39
CA THR A 382 -6.07 21.73 -19.94
C THR A 382 -5.06 21.13 -18.97
N VAL A 383 -5.12 21.47 -17.67
CA VAL A 383 -4.23 20.90 -16.66
C VAL A 383 -4.42 19.39 -16.55
N VAL A 384 -5.66 18.91 -16.53
CA VAL A 384 -5.96 17.46 -16.51
C VAL A 384 -5.41 16.77 -17.76
N ALA A 385 -5.54 17.37 -18.95
CA ALA A 385 -5.00 16.84 -20.19
C ALA A 385 -3.46 16.76 -20.17
N ILE A 386 -2.79 17.78 -19.62
CA ILE A 386 -1.34 17.76 -19.43
C ILE A 386 -0.93 16.62 -18.50
N TYR A 387 -1.56 16.47 -17.34
CA TYR A 387 -1.24 15.37 -16.40
C TYR A 387 -1.53 14.00 -17.00
N MET A 388 -2.61 13.88 -17.79
CA MET A 388 -2.88 12.65 -18.52
C MET A 388 -1.79 12.35 -19.55
N GLY A 389 -1.36 13.36 -20.31
CA GLY A 389 -0.26 13.22 -21.27
C GLY A 389 1.04 12.77 -20.60
N LEU A 390 1.42 13.39 -19.47
CA LEU A 390 2.60 13.00 -18.68
C LEU A 390 2.49 11.57 -18.15
N SER A 391 1.31 11.18 -17.64
CA SER A 391 1.06 9.81 -17.18
C SER A 391 1.19 8.80 -18.33
N LEU A 392 0.67 9.12 -19.51
CA LEU A 392 0.75 8.23 -20.68
C LEU A 392 2.16 8.11 -21.26
N VAL A 393 2.98 9.15 -21.17
CA VAL A 393 4.40 9.09 -21.54
C VAL A 393 5.20 8.17 -20.61
N ALA A 394 4.88 8.20 -19.31
CA ALA A 394 5.51 7.33 -18.32
C ALA A 394 5.00 5.87 -18.37
N TRP A 395 3.93 5.63 -19.11
CA TRP A 395 3.24 4.35 -19.19
C TRP A 395 3.31 3.75 -20.60
N THR A 396 4.02 2.65 -20.74
CA THR A 396 4.08 1.91 -22.02
C THR A 396 3.20 0.66 -21.92
N LEU A 397 2.04 0.69 -22.56
CA LEU A 397 1.18 -0.48 -22.77
C LEU A 397 1.86 -1.45 -23.74
N HIS A 398 2.89 -2.16 -23.30
CA HIS A 398 3.55 -3.15 -24.14
C HIS A 398 3.16 -4.55 -23.67
N PRO A 399 2.57 -5.41 -24.54
CA PRO A 399 2.20 -6.79 -24.19
C PRO A 399 3.41 -7.66 -23.83
N HIS A 400 4.60 -7.26 -24.25
CA HIS A 400 5.87 -7.92 -23.95
C HIS A 400 6.68 -7.13 -22.92
N HIS A 401 6.06 -6.69 -21.82
CA HIS A 401 6.80 -6.24 -20.66
C HIS A 401 7.65 -7.40 -20.15
N GLY A 402 8.82 -7.52 -20.76
CA GLY A 402 9.86 -8.41 -20.31
C GLY A 402 10.74 -7.75 -19.26
N PRO A 403 11.80 -8.45 -18.84
CA PRO A 403 12.80 -7.93 -17.89
C PRO A 403 13.41 -6.59 -18.34
N ASP A 404 13.49 -6.33 -19.64
CA ASP A 404 14.12 -5.13 -20.21
C ASP A 404 13.27 -3.86 -20.14
N ARG A 405 11.97 -3.97 -19.90
CA ARG A 405 11.04 -2.84 -19.78
C ARG A 405 9.97 -3.12 -18.73
N PRO A 406 10.35 -3.21 -17.46
CA PRO A 406 9.36 -3.36 -16.40
C PRO A 406 8.50 -2.11 -16.34
N ALA A 407 7.20 -2.27 -16.14
CA ALA A 407 6.27 -1.17 -15.91
C ALA A 407 6.53 -0.55 -14.53
N PRO A 408 6.65 0.75 -14.48
CA PRO A 408 7.79 1.50 -14.95
C PRO A 408 9.03 1.19 -14.12
N GLN A 409 10.14 0.86 -14.75
CA GLN A 409 11.50 0.73 -14.17
C GLN A 409 11.60 0.05 -12.78
N MET A 410 10.86 -1.05 -12.56
CA MET A 410 10.94 -1.73 -11.27
C MET A 410 11.97 -2.85 -11.28
N ALA A 411 13.12 -2.59 -10.70
CA ALA A 411 14.15 -3.60 -10.43
C ALA A 411 13.59 -4.87 -9.74
N TYR A 412 12.54 -4.71 -8.94
CA TYR A 412 11.85 -5.78 -8.23
C TYR A 412 11.22 -6.84 -9.15
N ILE A 413 10.69 -6.45 -10.33
CA ILE A 413 10.13 -7.40 -11.30
C ILE A 413 11.25 -8.20 -11.96
N GLN A 414 12.38 -7.56 -12.30
CA GLN A 414 13.54 -8.26 -12.87
C GLN A 414 14.13 -9.24 -11.86
N LEU A 415 14.26 -8.81 -10.61
CA LEU A 415 14.82 -9.64 -9.54
C LEU A 415 13.94 -10.89 -9.30
N GLU A 416 12.62 -10.73 -9.30
CA GLU A 416 11.68 -11.84 -9.19
C GLU A 416 11.87 -12.86 -10.31
N LEU A 417 12.03 -12.42 -11.56
CA LEU A 417 12.27 -13.30 -12.70
C LEU A 417 13.59 -14.08 -12.57
N PHE A 418 14.64 -13.44 -12.05
CA PHE A 418 15.90 -14.12 -11.77
C PHE A 418 15.76 -15.16 -10.65
N TYR A 419 14.97 -14.87 -9.61
CA TYR A 419 14.70 -15.87 -8.57
C TYR A 419 13.87 -17.05 -9.08
N HIS A 420 12.95 -16.85 -10.03
CA HIS A 420 12.28 -17.96 -10.72
C HIS A 420 13.25 -18.81 -11.54
N GLN A 421 14.18 -18.17 -12.27
CA GLN A 421 15.23 -18.89 -12.99
C GLN A 421 16.08 -19.72 -12.04
N VAL A 422 16.66 -19.10 -11.00
CA VAL A 422 17.46 -19.82 -9.99
C VAL A 422 16.66 -20.96 -9.35
N ALA A 423 15.39 -20.73 -9.05
CA ALA A 423 14.54 -21.77 -8.47
C ALA A 423 14.39 -22.97 -9.41
N ALA A 424 14.24 -22.73 -10.72
CA ALA A 424 14.16 -23.79 -11.73
C ALA A 424 15.47 -24.58 -11.79
N ASP A 425 16.63 -23.90 -11.77
CA ASP A 425 17.96 -24.52 -11.81
C ASP A 425 18.30 -25.30 -10.52
N LEU A 426 17.83 -24.82 -9.37
CA LEU A 426 18.01 -25.50 -8.09
C LEU A 426 17.04 -26.68 -7.88
N LYS A 427 15.86 -26.67 -8.49
CA LYS A 427 14.80 -27.66 -8.24
C LYS A 427 15.25 -29.13 -8.35
N PRO A 428 16.13 -29.53 -9.31
CA PRO A 428 16.66 -30.90 -9.37
C PRO A 428 17.55 -31.27 -8.18
N HIS A 429 18.08 -30.29 -7.47
CA HIS A 429 19.02 -30.45 -6.35
C HIS A 429 18.36 -30.32 -4.97
N VAL A 430 17.08 -29.92 -4.93
CA VAL A 430 16.33 -29.73 -3.68
C VAL A 430 15.78 -31.05 -3.18
N ARG A 431 16.08 -31.36 -1.91
CA ARG A 431 15.53 -32.48 -1.14
C ARG A 431 14.63 -31.94 -0.02
N PRO A 432 13.84 -32.77 0.65
CA PRO A 432 12.96 -32.33 1.74
C PRO A 432 13.66 -31.61 2.89
N ASP A 433 14.93 -31.92 3.13
CA ASP A 433 15.78 -31.35 4.17
C ASP A 433 16.67 -30.19 3.69
N THR A 434 16.66 -29.88 2.39
CA THR A 434 17.48 -28.80 1.82
C THR A 434 17.12 -27.45 2.41
N VAL A 435 18.13 -26.71 2.85
CA VAL A 435 18.04 -25.34 3.36
C VAL A 435 18.67 -24.37 2.36
N ILE A 436 17.90 -23.39 1.94
CA ILE A 436 18.38 -22.30 1.07
C ILE A 436 18.38 -20.99 1.87
N ALA A 437 19.53 -20.35 1.99
CA ALA A 437 19.64 -19.01 2.55
C ALA A 437 19.42 -17.95 1.47
N ALA A 438 18.55 -16.97 1.74
CA ALA A 438 18.29 -15.84 0.85
C ALA A 438 17.78 -14.63 1.63
N GLY A 439 17.95 -13.42 1.06
CA GLY A 439 17.37 -12.19 1.57
C GLY A 439 16.01 -11.87 0.94
N ASP A 440 15.88 -12.17 -0.36
CA ASP A 440 14.61 -12.11 -1.09
C ASP A 440 14.07 -13.55 -1.19
N ILE A 441 12.95 -13.80 -0.53
CA ILE A 441 12.52 -15.16 -0.21
C ILE A 441 11.23 -15.58 -0.93
N GLY A 442 10.63 -14.68 -1.71
CA GLY A 442 9.33 -14.89 -2.32
C GLY A 442 9.31 -15.98 -3.37
N ALA A 443 9.73 -15.68 -4.59
CA ALA A 443 9.69 -16.58 -5.75
C ALA A 443 10.57 -17.82 -5.52
N LEU A 444 11.79 -17.62 -5.01
CA LEU A 444 12.72 -18.72 -4.71
C LEU A 444 12.09 -19.75 -3.78
N GLY A 445 11.53 -19.31 -2.66
CA GLY A 445 10.89 -20.19 -1.71
C GLY A 445 9.60 -20.82 -2.21
N TYR A 446 8.82 -20.08 -2.99
CA TYR A 446 7.57 -20.56 -3.57
C TYR A 446 7.81 -21.69 -4.57
N ASP A 447 8.74 -21.52 -5.52
CA ASP A 447 8.98 -22.49 -6.59
C ASP A 447 9.76 -23.71 -6.16
N THR A 448 10.78 -23.54 -5.31
CA THR A 448 11.60 -24.66 -4.82
C THR A 448 10.87 -25.48 -3.76
N ASN A 449 9.94 -24.88 -3.04
CA ASN A 449 9.33 -25.45 -1.83
C ASN A 449 10.35 -25.90 -0.76
N ALA A 450 11.61 -25.48 -0.87
CA ALA A 450 12.66 -25.76 0.10
C ALA A 450 12.42 -25.03 1.43
N ARG A 451 13.09 -25.46 2.47
CA ARG A 451 13.18 -24.70 3.72
C ARG A 451 14.03 -23.45 3.47
N ILE A 452 13.49 -22.26 3.71
CA ILE A 452 14.21 -21.01 3.54
C ILE A 452 14.77 -20.54 4.89
N LEU A 453 16.10 -20.33 4.93
CA LEU A 453 16.75 -19.52 5.95
C LEU A 453 16.72 -18.08 5.46
N ASP A 454 15.78 -17.34 5.97
CA ASP A 454 15.62 -15.92 5.63
C ASP A 454 16.69 -15.08 6.35
N THR A 455 17.60 -14.53 5.57
CA THR A 455 18.75 -13.77 6.08
C THR A 455 18.40 -12.34 6.51
N LEU A 456 17.17 -11.88 6.24
CA LEU A 456 16.60 -10.65 6.77
C LEU A 456 15.83 -10.86 8.09
N GLY A 457 15.31 -12.07 8.31
CA GLY A 457 14.61 -12.44 9.54
C GLY A 457 13.09 -12.29 9.52
N LEU A 458 12.45 -12.13 8.34
CA LEU A 458 10.99 -11.98 8.22
C LEU A 458 10.26 -13.26 8.67
N ILE A 459 10.85 -14.42 8.33
CA ILE A 459 10.32 -15.76 8.65
C ILE A 459 11.29 -16.59 9.48
N SER A 460 12.50 -16.10 9.74
CA SER A 460 13.56 -16.74 10.51
C SER A 460 14.01 -15.85 11.66
N PRO A 461 13.25 -15.78 12.78
CA PRO A 461 13.52 -14.85 13.89
C PRO A 461 14.93 -14.98 14.48
N GLN A 462 15.53 -16.19 14.43
CA GLN A 462 16.90 -16.46 14.89
C GLN A 462 17.96 -15.66 14.13
N THR A 463 17.66 -15.18 12.92
CA THR A 463 18.55 -14.34 12.13
C THR A 463 18.84 -13.01 12.81
N LEU A 464 17.88 -12.46 13.55
CA LEU A 464 18.00 -11.12 14.13
C LEU A 464 19.10 -11.00 15.18
N ARG A 465 19.55 -12.08 15.80
CA ARG A 465 20.68 -12.07 16.76
C ARG A 465 22.01 -11.67 16.11
N TYR A 466 22.10 -11.71 14.78
CA TYR A 466 23.29 -11.32 14.04
C TYR A 466 23.28 -9.86 13.59
N TYR A 467 22.22 -9.14 13.89
CA TYR A 467 22.04 -7.72 13.54
C TYR A 467 21.97 -6.85 14.79
N PRO A 468 22.33 -5.56 14.72
CA PRO A 468 22.89 -4.86 13.55
C PRO A 468 24.31 -5.31 13.24
N LEU A 469 24.70 -5.28 11.95
CA LEU A 469 26.06 -5.57 11.51
C LEU A 469 26.96 -4.34 11.69
N ASP A 470 28.30 -4.59 11.62
CA ASP A 470 29.27 -3.52 11.51
C ASP A 470 28.93 -2.62 10.29
N PRO A 471 28.95 -1.30 10.45
CA PRO A 471 28.67 -0.35 9.37
C PRO A 471 29.46 -0.56 8.09
N SER A 472 30.70 -1.02 8.20
CA SER A 472 31.60 -1.25 7.05
C SER A 472 31.14 -2.36 6.11
N LEU A 473 30.27 -3.27 6.59
CA LEU A 473 29.76 -4.39 5.79
C LEU A 473 28.66 -3.97 4.80
N TYR A 474 28.03 -2.82 5.04
CA TYR A 474 26.96 -2.34 4.17
C TYR A 474 27.52 -1.62 2.93
N VAL A 475 27.03 -1.99 1.76
CA VAL A 475 27.20 -1.26 0.49
C VAL A 475 25.93 -0.46 0.18
N ILE A 476 24.78 -1.06 0.49
CA ILE A 476 23.44 -0.49 0.39
C ILE A 476 22.74 -0.71 1.75
N PRO A 477 21.51 -0.27 1.96
CA PRO A 477 20.81 -0.41 3.26
C PRO A 477 20.70 -1.83 3.82
N TYR A 478 21.06 -2.86 3.06
CA TYR A 478 21.08 -4.26 3.51
C TYR A 478 22.42 -4.96 3.20
N ALA A 479 22.89 -5.76 4.15
CA ALA A 479 24.02 -6.65 4.00
C ALA A 479 23.74 -7.97 4.71
N MET A 480 24.32 -9.07 4.22
CA MET A 480 24.16 -10.39 4.82
C MET A 480 25.28 -10.68 5.81
N SER A 481 24.89 -11.19 6.98
CA SER A 481 25.87 -11.55 8.02
C SER A 481 26.70 -12.77 7.62
N PRO A 482 28.04 -12.68 7.57
CA PRO A 482 28.91 -13.85 7.38
C PRO A 482 28.72 -14.89 8.46
N GLN A 483 28.59 -14.44 9.73
CA GLN A 483 28.45 -15.34 10.87
C GLN A 483 27.15 -16.14 10.82
N LEU A 484 26.03 -15.53 10.34
CA LEU A 484 24.78 -16.26 10.13
C LEU A 484 24.98 -17.46 9.19
N ILE A 485 25.68 -17.27 8.08
CA ILE A 485 25.90 -18.33 7.08
C ILE A 485 26.82 -19.42 7.64
N LEU A 486 27.86 -19.03 8.37
CA LEU A 486 28.81 -19.99 8.97
C LEU A 486 28.17 -20.83 10.10
N ASP A 487 27.31 -20.22 10.92
CA ASP A 487 26.65 -20.90 12.03
C ASP A 487 25.50 -21.78 11.56
N GLN A 488 24.72 -21.34 10.58
CA GLN A 488 23.53 -22.06 10.10
C GLN A 488 23.84 -23.06 8.98
N GLN A 489 24.98 -22.92 8.31
CA GLN A 489 25.46 -23.81 7.26
C GLN A 489 24.40 -24.24 6.24
N PRO A 490 23.67 -23.33 5.59
CA PRO A 490 22.69 -23.69 4.59
C PRO A 490 23.35 -24.46 3.44
N ASP A 491 22.58 -25.36 2.78
CA ASP A 491 23.09 -26.13 1.64
C ASP A 491 23.33 -25.22 0.42
N TRP A 492 22.50 -24.18 0.30
CA TRP A 492 22.58 -23.18 -0.75
C TRP A 492 22.50 -21.77 -0.20
N LEU A 493 23.20 -20.85 -0.84
CA LEU A 493 23.09 -19.41 -0.61
C LEU A 493 22.79 -18.72 -1.93
N VAL A 494 21.70 -17.96 -1.98
CA VAL A 494 21.27 -17.19 -3.17
C VAL A 494 21.11 -15.73 -2.78
N ALA A 495 21.90 -14.86 -3.40
CA ALA A 495 21.80 -13.42 -3.12
C ALA A 495 22.43 -12.57 -4.23
N PRO A 496 21.94 -11.32 -4.44
CA PRO A 496 22.68 -10.30 -5.17
C PRO A 496 24.07 -10.12 -4.57
N GLU A 497 25.08 -10.02 -5.41
CA GLU A 497 26.49 -9.90 -5.00
C GLU A 497 26.69 -8.75 -4.02
N VAL A 498 25.97 -7.64 -4.21
CA VAL A 498 26.07 -6.44 -3.37
C VAL A 498 25.73 -6.69 -1.89
N TYR A 499 24.89 -7.67 -1.56
CA TYR A 499 24.58 -8.05 -0.17
C TYR A 499 25.73 -8.79 0.50
N LEU A 500 26.59 -9.42 -0.30
CA LEU A 500 27.69 -10.31 0.14
C LEU A 500 29.05 -9.63 0.09
N ARG A 501 29.20 -8.55 -0.71
CA ARG A 501 30.42 -7.94 -1.21
C ARG A 501 31.47 -7.65 -0.13
N ARG A 502 31.05 -7.00 0.94
CA ARG A 502 31.97 -6.56 2.00
C ARG A 502 32.07 -7.49 3.19
N GLY A 503 31.26 -8.55 3.21
CA GLY A 503 31.18 -9.49 4.32
C GLY A 503 31.45 -10.93 3.88
N VAL A 504 30.42 -11.59 3.40
CA VAL A 504 30.43 -13.02 3.11
C VAL A 504 31.50 -13.40 2.09
N LEU A 505 31.62 -12.65 0.99
CA LEU A 505 32.60 -12.95 -0.07
C LEU A 505 34.06 -12.81 0.36
N LEU A 506 34.33 -11.98 1.37
CA LEU A 506 35.70 -11.77 1.90
C LEU A 506 36.04 -12.74 3.05
N ASN A 507 35.07 -13.51 3.50
CA ASN A 507 35.29 -14.43 4.63
C ASN A 507 35.99 -15.74 4.16
N THR A 508 37.16 -16.00 4.69
CA THR A 508 37.98 -17.18 4.31
C THR A 508 37.35 -18.52 4.66
N GLN A 509 36.60 -18.59 5.76
CA GLN A 509 35.88 -19.82 6.14
C GLN A 509 34.71 -20.07 5.17
N PHE A 510 33.99 -19.02 4.75
CA PHE A 510 32.97 -19.18 3.73
C PHE A 510 33.55 -19.68 2.41
N GLN A 511 34.66 -19.09 1.93
CA GLN A 511 35.34 -19.52 0.71
C GLN A 511 35.84 -20.99 0.79
N ALA A 512 36.23 -21.46 1.99
CA ALA A 512 36.62 -22.84 2.21
C ALA A 512 35.43 -23.81 2.15
N GLN A 513 34.25 -23.40 2.66
CA GLN A 513 33.06 -24.25 2.81
C GLN A 513 32.11 -24.20 1.63
N TYR A 514 32.09 -23.11 0.86
CA TYR A 514 31.16 -22.90 -0.25
C TYR A 514 31.89 -22.77 -1.58
N GLN A 515 31.22 -23.19 -2.64
CA GLN A 515 31.67 -23.00 -4.01
C GLN A 515 30.61 -22.27 -4.82
N LEU A 516 31.04 -21.39 -5.70
CA LEU A 516 30.15 -20.72 -6.65
C LEU A 516 29.59 -21.78 -7.62
N PHE A 517 28.28 -21.87 -7.69
CA PHE A 517 27.55 -22.77 -8.58
C PHE A 517 27.12 -22.04 -9.84
N GLU A 518 26.55 -20.83 -9.69
CA GLU A 518 26.00 -20.06 -10.80
C GLU A 518 26.12 -18.56 -10.54
N THR A 519 26.18 -17.78 -11.62
CA THR A 519 26.08 -16.32 -11.60
C THR A 519 25.13 -15.88 -12.70
N ILE A 520 24.04 -15.20 -12.33
CA ILE A 520 23.16 -14.52 -13.28
C ILE A 520 23.60 -13.05 -13.36
N PRO A 521 24.09 -12.58 -14.52
CA PRO A 521 24.54 -11.20 -14.66
C PRO A 521 23.40 -10.20 -14.44
N THR A 522 23.61 -9.23 -13.56
CA THR A 522 22.68 -8.13 -13.32
C THR A 522 23.40 -6.99 -12.60
N ASP A 523 22.95 -5.76 -12.86
CA ASP A 523 23.43 -4.54 -12.21
C ASP A 523 22.42 -3.99 -11.16
N ILE A 524 21.36 -4.74 -10.88
CA ILE A 524 20.33 -4.36 -9.90
C ILE A 524 21.02 -3.99 -8.57
N TYR A 525 20.66 -2.86 -8.00
CA TYR A 525 21.24 -2.28 -6.78
C TYR A 525 22.76 -2.03 -6.86
N GLY A 526 23.35 -1.94 -8.06
CA GLY A 526 24.79 -1.84 -8.26
C GLY A 526 25.53 -3.16 -7.99
N SER A 527 24.85 -4.28 -8.14
CA SER A 527 25.38 -5.63 -8.02
C SER A 527 26.18 -6.01 -9.28
N HIS A 528 27.08 -6.96 -9.15
CA HIS A 528 27.78 -7.59 -10.29
C HIS A 528 27.15 -8.93 -10.70
N GLY A 529 26.00 -9.29 -10.14
CA GLY A 529 25.25 -10.49 -10.45
C GLY A 529 24.40 -10.97 -9.28
N LEU A 530 23.46 -11.87 -9.57
CA LEU A 530 22.83 -12.73 -8.58
C LEU A 530 23.68 -14.00 -8.46
N LEU A 531 24.22 -14.26 -7.29
CA LEU A 531 25.15 -15.35 -7.02
C LEU A 531 24.45 -16.52 -6.34
N VAL A 532 24.75 -17.73 -6.81
CA VAL A 532 24.30 -18.97 -6.23
C VAL A 532 25.50 -19.76 -5.75
N PHE A 533 25.58 -20.00 -4.45
CA PHE A 533 26.64 -20.82 -3.85
C PHE A 533 26.07 -22.14 -3.34
N ARG A 534 26.87 -23.20 -3.47
CA ARG A 534 26.60 -24.52 -2.91
C ARG A 534 27.60 -24.83 -1.82
N ARG A 535 27.16 -25.42 -0.69
CA ARG A 535 28.05 -25.98 0.32
C ARG A 535 28.81 -27.20 -0.25
N LYS A 536 30.11 -27.25 -0.02
CA LYS A 536 30.99 -28.33 -0.48
C LYS A 536 30.72 -29.64 0.24
#